data_0cb7f8922c6f39c1b828b320330ec80a
#
_entry.id   0cb7f8922c6f39c1b828b320330ec80a
#
_cell.length_a   1.000
_cell.length_b   1.000
_cell.length_c   1.000
_cell.angle_alpha   90.00
_cell.angle_beta   90.00
_cell.angle_gamma   90.00
#
_symmetry.space_group_name_H-M   'P 1'
#
loop_
_entity.id
_entity.type
_entity.pdbx_description
1 polymer ?
#
loop_
_entity_poly.entity_id
_entity_poly.type
_entity_poly.pdbx_seq_one_letter_code
_entity_poly.pdbx_strand_id
1 'polypeptide(L)'
;MKMRSLIAATAIAAAAIGSVATAPAAFAQAKEQFFPLLVYRTGPYAPNGTPWANGKLDYLKMITARDGGINGVKIAYEECETGYATDKGVECYERLKGKINTFVDPQSTGITFALTDKAPTDKIPLMTLGYGLSASQDGSVFKWNFPYMGSYWTGADIIIQAIAKREGGFDKLKGKKIALVYHDSPFGKEPIPLLQERAKMNGFELQLLPVAAPGLEQKATWLQVRQGRPDFVLLWGWGVMNSTALKEAQATGYPRDKMYGVWWSGAEPDVKDIGDGAKGYNALALNPSGQQFKVIQDIMKYVHDKGQGSGPKDEVGSVLYMRGIVIQMLGVEAVKSAQERFGKGKVMTSEQVRWGMENLALDQKKLDALGFAGVIRPINTSCTDHMGSTWARIHTWDGAKWVMGADWYQADEQIIKPMVKAAAAKYAAEKKITPRSAKDCDA
;
A
#
# COMPACT_ATOMS: atom_id res chain seq x y z
N MET A 1 -72.02 -77.50 -4.86
CA MET A 1 -72.40 -76.15 -5.24
C MET A 1 -71.16 -75.32 -5.19
N LYS A 2 -70.88 -74.56 -6.21
CA LYS A 2 -69.63 -74.11 -6.74
C LYS A 2 -68.78 -73.19 -5.80
N MET A 3 -67.59 -73.64 -5.49
CA MET A 3 -66.46 -72.86 -4.96
C MET A 3 -65.77 -72.15 -6.11
N ARG A 4 -65.50 -70.86 -5.98
CA ARG A 4 -64.63 -70.10 -6.88
C ARG A 4 -63.43 -69.59 -6.10
N SER A 5 -62.24 -70.04 -6.52
CA SER A 5 -60.91 -69.64 -6.07
C SER A 5 -60.61 -68.22 -6.45
N LEU A 6 -60.06 -67.40 -5.52
CA LEU A 6 -59.39 -66.16 -5.83
C LEU A 6 -57.88 -66.36 -5.64
N ILE A 7 -57.14 -66.12 -6.71
CA ILE A 7 -55.70 -66.12 -6.76
C ILE A 7 -55.24 -64.68 -6.34
N ALA A 8 -54.44 -64.62 -5.28
CA ALA A 8 -53.79 -63.36 -4.88
C ALA A 8 -52.48 -63.14 -5.66
N ALA A 9 -52.42 -62.11 -6.43
CA ALA A 9 -51.19 -61.67 -7.11
C ALA A 9 -50.39 -60.74 -6.22
N THR A 10 -49.21 -61.14 -5.83
CA THR A 10 -48.25 -60.36 -5.05
C THR A 10 -47.47 -59.49 -6.00
N ALA A 11 -47.65 -58.14 -5.92
CA ALA A 11 -46.87 -57.18 -6.67
C ALA A 11 -45.60 -56.82 -5.88
N ILE A 12 -44.45 -57.11 -6.44
CA ILE A 12 -43.13 -56.71 -5.97
C ILE A 12 -42.88 -55.25 -6.44
N ALA A 13 -42.89 -54.29 -5.51
CA ALA A 13 -42.49 -52.94 -5.80
C ALA A 13 -40.95 -52.83 -5.72
N ALA A 14 -40.29 -52.71 -6.88
CA ALA A 14 -38.87 -52.37 -6.96
C ALA A 14 -38.67 -50.87 -6.66
N ALA A 15 -38.07 -50.55 -5.52
CA ALA A 15 -37.66 -49.18 -5.17
C ALA A 15 -36.43 -48.79 -6.01
N ALA A 16 -36.62 -47.94 -7.02
CA ALA A 16 -35.53 -47.30 -7.74
C ALA A 16 -34.95 -46.20 -6.85
N ILE A 17 -33.77 -46.44 -6.25
CA ILE A 17 -32.96 -45.40 -5.57
C ILE A 17 -32.35 -44.53 -6.66
N GLY A 18 -32.98 -43.41 -6.96
CA GLY A 18 -32.43 -42.37 -7.82
C GLY A 18 -31.24 -41.70 -7.14
N SER A 19 -30.02 -42.00 -7.61
CA SER A 19 -28.82 -41.28 -7.26
C SER A 19 -28.94 -39.84 -7.78
N VAL A 20 -29.24 -38.89 -6.90
CA VAL A 20 -29.15 -37.48 -7.21
C VAL A 20 -27.66 -37.15 -7.32
N ALA A 21 -27.13 -37.19 -8.55
CA ALA A 21 -25.82 -36.62 -8.84
C ALA A 21 -25.92 -35.12 -8.61
N THR A 22 -25.38 -34.64 -7.49
CA THR A 22 -25.14 -33.20 -7.29
C THR A 22 -24.08 -32.77 -8.29
N ALA A 23 -24.52 -32.19 -9.40
CA ALA A 23 -23.62 -31.50 -10.31
C ALA A 23 -22.86 -30.44 -9.50
N PRO A 24 -21.52 -30.34 -9.61
CA PRO A 24 -20.78 -29.26 -9.00
C PRO A 24 -21.36 -27.96 -9.51
N ALA A 25 -21.68 -27.01 -8.59
CA ALA A 25 -22.14 -25.69 -8.95
C ALA A 25 -21.09 -25.09 -9.88
N ALA A 26 -21.41 -24.97 -11.16
CA ALA A 26 -20.57 -24.24 -12.10
C ALA A 26 -20.53 -22.80 -11.59
N PHE A 27 -19.40 -22.40 -11.00
CA PHE A 27 -19.15 -21.01 -10.70
C PHE A 27 -19.29 -20.26 -12.02
N ALA A 28 -20.29 -19.39 -12.11
CA ALA A 28 -20.46 -18.54 -13.28
C ALA A 28 -19.15 -17.77 -13.47
N GLN A 29 -18.47 -18.01 -14.59
CA GLN A 29 -17.21 -17.35 -14.89
C GLN A 29 -17.41 -15.85 -14.81
N ALA A 30 -16.64 -15.16 -13.97
CA ALA A 30 -16.71 -13.72 -13.83
C ALA A 30 -16.57 -13.06 -15.20
N LYS A 31 -17.44 -12.09 -15.50
CA LYS A 31 -17.43 -11.39 -16.80
C LYS A 31 -16.54 -10.15 -16.77
N GLU A 32 -16.08 -9.72 -15.61
CA GLU A 32 -15.38 -8.47 -15.37
C GLU A 32 -14.21 -8.69 -14.41
N GLN A 33 -13.17 -7.89 -14.57
CA GLN A 33 -12.07 -7.84 -13.62
C GLN A 33 -12.46 -6.91 -12.47
N PHE A 34 -12.67 -7.46 -11.28
CA PHE A 34 -13.20 -6.75 -10.13
C PHE A 34 -12.09 -6.24 -9.20
N PHE A 35 -12.09 -4.92 -8.96
CA PHE A 35 -11.17 -4.23 -8.05
C PHE A 35 -11.92 -3.78 -6.78
N PRO A 36 -11.68 -4.40 -5.62
CA PRO A 36 -12.19 -3.88 -4.36
C PRO A 36 -11.42 -2.61 -3.97
N LEU A 37 -12.12 -1.58 -3.56
CA LEU A 37 -11.53 -0.32 -3.13
C LEU A 37 -11.87 -0.09 -1.65
N LEU A 38 -11.03 -0.54 -0.73
CA LEU A 38 -11.12 -0.13 0.65
C LEU A 38 -10.72 1.35 0.72
N VAL A 39 -11.53 2.16 1.36
CA VAL A 39 -11.33 3.61 1.43
C VAL A 39 -11.62 4.14 2.85
N TYR A 40 -11.17 5.35 3.16
CA TYR A 40 -11.59 6.11 4.33
C TYR A 40 -11.76 7.58 3.93
N ARG A 41 -13.00 7.88 3.55
CA ARG A 41 -13.45 9.22 3.13
C ARG A 41 -14.07 9.99 4.29
N THR A 42 -14.16 9.38 5.46
CA THR A 42 -14.74 9.94 6.67
C THR A 42 -13.77 9.85 7.85
N GLY A 43 -14.00 10.68 8.88
CA GLY A 43 -13.20 10.67 10.09
C GLY A 43 -11.86 11.43 9.99
N PRO A 44 -10.99 11.31 11.02
CA PRO A 44 -9.79 12.14 11.16
C PRO A 44 -8.69 11.86 10.11
N TYR A 45 -8.82 10.78 9.37
CA TYR A 45 -7.85 10.39 8.32
C TYR A 45 -8.34 10.72 6.90
N ALA A 46 -9.60 11.18 6.74
CA ALA A 46 -10.21 11.51 5.46
C ALA A 46 -9.45 12.56 4.63
N PRO A 47 -8.84 13.60 5.22
CA PRO A 47 -8.08 14.58 4.45
C PRO A 47 -6.97 13.96 3.59
N ASN A 48 -6.36 12.87 4.07
CA ASN A 48 -5.34 12.12 3.35
C ASN A 48 -5.93 10.94 2.55
N GLY A 49 -6.97 10.28 3.07
CA GLY A 49 -7.61 9.12 2.42
C GLY A 49 -8.39 9.46 1.17
N THR A 50 -9.07 10.60 1.17
CA THR A 50 -9.93 11.01 0.04
C THR A 50 -9.15 11.23 -1.26
N PRO A 51 -8.07 12.04 -1.33
CA PRO A 51 -7.31 12.19 -2.56
C PRO A 51 -6.67 10.88 -3.03
N TRP A 52 -6.24 10.01 -2.12
CA TRP A 52 -5.72 8.69 -2.47
C TRP A 52 -6.81 7.82 -3.15
N ALA A 53 -8.01 7.76 -2.57
CA ALA A 53 -9.14 7.04 -3.14
C ALA A 53 -9.57 7.62 -4.50
N ASN A 54 -9.57 8.96 -4.65
CA ASN A 54 -9.88 9.63 -5.91
C ASN A 54 -8.91 9.23 -7.02
N GLY A 55 -7.61 9.22 -6.74
CA GLY A 55 -6.60 8.79 -7.72
C GLY A 55 -6.78 7.34 -8.16
N LYS A 56 -7.08 6.43 -7.23
CA LYS A 56 -7.38 5.02 -7.54
C LYS A 56 -8.56 4.89 -8.50
N LEU A 57 -9.65 5.56 -8.17
CA LEU A 57 -10.89 5.46 -8.91
C LEU A 57 -10.78 6.10 -10.30
N ASP A 58 -10.17 7.28 -10.39
CA ASP A 58 -10.00 7.98 -11.65
C ASP A 58 -9.05 7.24 -12.61
N TYR A 59 -8.04 6.54 -12.08
CA TYR A 59 -7.20 5.68 -12.92
C TYR A 59 -7.99 4.53 -13.55
N LEU A 60 -8.84 3.83 -12.79
CA LEU A 60 -9.68 2.75 -13.33
C LEU A 60 -10.72 3.26 -14.34
N LYS A 61 -11.30 4.44 -14.07
CA LYS A 61 -12.19 5.11 -15.02
C LYS A 61 -11.47 5.50 -16.31
N MET A 62 -10.24 6.02 -16.20
CA MET A 62 -9.42 6.36 -17.36
C MET A 62 -9.11 5.12 -18.22
N ILE A 63 -8.66 4.00 -17.62
CA ILE A 63 -8.41 2.75 -18.34
C ILE A 63 -9.68 2.26 -19.03
N THR A 64 -10.83 2.37 -18.36
CA THR A 64 -12.12 2.00 -18.97
C THR A 64 -12.48 2.90 -20.14
N ALA A 65 -12.35 4.23 -19.99
CA ALA A 65 -12.77 5.19 -21.01
C ALA A 65 -11.78 5.26 -22.20
N ARG A 66 -10.48 5.15 -21.94
CA ARG A 66 -9.42 5.25 -22.96
C ARG A 66 -9.18 3.93 -23.68
N ASP A 67 -9.11 2.82 -22.92
CA ASP A 67 -8.61 1.53 -23.41
C ASP A 67 -9.75 0.48 -23.55
N GLY A 68 -10.95 0.78 -23.11
CA GLY A 68 -12.08 -0.17 -23.11
C GLY A 68 -11.95 -1.27 -22.04
N GLY A 69 -11.11 -1.08 -21.03
CA GLY A 69 -10.78 -2.05 -20.00
C GLY A 69 -9.38 -2.64 -20.13
N ILE A 70 -9.14 -3.79 -19.52
CA ILE A 70 -7.82 -4.44 -19.50
C ILE A 70 -7.77 -5.50 -20.63
N ASN A 71 -7.13 -5.17 -21.74
CA ASN A 71 -7.11 -6.01 -22.96
C ASN A 71 -8.53 -6.45 -23.41
N GLY A 72 -9.51 -5.53 -23.34
CA GLY A 72 -10.89 -5.80 -23.68
C GLY A 72 -11.76 -6.40 -22.57
N VAL A 73 -11.17 -6.74 -21.42
CA VAL A 73 -11.93 -7.17 -20.23
C VAL A 73 -12.42 -5.94 -19.49
N LYS A 74 -13.73 -5.86 -19.25
CA LYS A 74 -14.34 -4.77 -18.49
C LYS A 74 -13.84 -4.73 -17.05
N ILE A 75 -13.72 -3.54 -16.51
CA ILE A 75 -13.38 -3.30 -15.10
C ILE A 75 -14.66 -3.06 -14.30
N ALA A 76 -14.80 -3.78 -13.20
CA ALA A 76 -15.78 -3.48 -12.15
C ALA A 76 -15.03 -3.11 -10.86
N TYR A 77 -15.63 -2.26 -10.06
CA TYR A 77 -15.09 -1.88 -8.76
C TYR A 77 -16.21 -1.55 -7.76
N GLU A 78 -15.89 -1.65 -6.49
CA GLU A 78 -16.78 -1.28 -5.40
C GLU A 78 -15.98 -0.66 -4.26
N GLU A 79 -16.36 0.54 -3.81
CA GLU A 79 -15.78 1.16 -2.61
C GLU A 79 -16.41 0.60 -1.33
N CYS A 80 -15.57 0.39 -0.31
CA CYS A 80 -16.00 0.05 1.03
C CYS A 80 -15.32 0.94 2.05
N GLU A 81 -16.12 1.73 2.78
CA GLU A 81 -15.67 2.70 3.78
C GLU A 81 -15.19 2.00 5.05
N THR A 82 -13.94 2.23 5.43
CA THR A 82 -13.32 1.64 6.63
C THR A 82 -13.17 2.63 7.78
N GLY A 83 -13.23 3.94 7.53
CA GLY A 83 -12.90 4.97 8.52
C GLY A 83 -11.49 4.82 9.10
N TYR A 84 -10.60 4.08 8.42
CA TYR A 84 -9.26 3.67 8.88
C TYR A 84 -9.28 2.73 10.09
N ALA A 85 -10.43 2.12 10.43
CA ALA A 85 -10.59 1.17 11.54
C ALA A 85 -10.31 -0.27 11.08
N THR A 86 -9.54 -1.01 11.87
CA THR A 86 -9.10 -2.36 11.48
C THR A 86 -10.27 -3.34 11.38
N ASP A 87 -11.21 -3.30 12.32
CA ASP A 87 -12.42 -4.13 12.33
C ASP A 87 -13.29 -3.91 11.09
N LYS A 88 -13.54 -2.64 10.73
CA LYS A 88 -14.28 -2.27 9.52
C LYS A 88 -13.53 -2.68 8.24
N GLY A 89 -12.21 -2.59 8.24
CA GLY A 89 -11.39 -3.06 7.13
C GLY A 89 -11.52 -4.58 6.91
N VAL A 90 -11.54 -5.36 8.00
CA VAL A 90 -11.80 -6.80 7.95
C VAL A 90 -13.22 -7.08 7.49
N GLU A 91 -14.22 -6.34 7.98
CA GLU A 91 -15.62 -6.46 7.52
C GLU A 91 -15.75 -6.19 6.02
N CYS A 92 -15.14 -5.11 5.51
CA CYS A 92 -15.10 -4.81 4.08
C CYS A 92 -14.49 -5.94 3.26
N TYR A 93 -13.37 -6.50 3.73
CA TYR A 93 -12.73 -7.64 3.09
C TYR A 93 -13.65 -8.85 3.03
N GLU A 94 -14.22 -9.26 4.16
CA GLU A 94 -15.12 -10.42 4.24
C GLU A 94 -16.37 -10.25 3.35
N ARG A 95 -16.93 -9.05 3.30
CA ARG A 95 -18.07 -8.73 2.45
C ARG A 95 -17.76 -8.82 0.95
N LEU A 96 -16.56 -8.43 0.55
CA LEU A 96 -16.17 -8.34 -0.86
C LEU A 96 -15.46 -9.58 -1.37
N LYS A 97 -14.85 -10.40 -0.52
CA LYS A 97 -13.92 -11.48 -0.92
C LYS A 97 -14.49 -12.45 -1.95
N GLY A 98 -15.79 -12.73 -1.94
CA GLY A 98 -16.44 -13.61 -2.91
C GLY A 98 -16.50 -13.06 -4.35
N LYS A 99 -16.27 -11.74 -4.53
CA LYS A 99 -16.22 -11.08 -5.85
C LYS A 99 -14.78 -10.84 -6.32
N ILE A 100 -13.79 -10.83 -5.39
CA ILE A 100 -12.41 -10.42 -5.69
C ILE A 100 -11.75 -11.43 -6.60
N ASN A 101 -11.32 -10.95 -7.75
CA ASN A 101 -10.50 -11.68 -8.69
C ASN A 101 -9.24 -10.91 -9.11
N THR A 102 -8.86 -9.91 -8.31
CA THR A 102 -7.62 -9.13 -8.43
C THR A 102 -6.81 -9.20 -7.13
N PHE A 103 -6.68 -8.11 -6.43
CA PHE A 103 -5.97 -7.95 -5.17
C PHE A 103 -6.74 -7.00 -4.25
N VAL A 104 -6.35 -6.94 -2.99
CA VAL A 104 -6.83 -5.93 -2.02
C VAL A 104 -5.69 -4.98 -1.67
N ASP A 105 -5.96 -3.68 -1.76
CA ASP A 105 -5.16 -2.62 -1.14
C ASP A 105 -5.82 -2.24 0.19
N PRO A 106 -5.29 -2.70 1.35
CA PRO A 106 -5.93 -2.49 2.65
C PRO A 106 -5.95 -1.04 3.13
N GLN A 107 -5.10 -0.18 2.58
CA GLN A 107 -4.92 1.25 2.91
C GLN A 107 -4.61 1.55 4.39
N SER A 108 -4.22 0.54 5.16
CA SER A 108 -3.86 0.65 6.57
C SER A 108 -2.93 -0.48 6.98
N THR A 109 -1.87 -0.16 7.72
CA THR A 109 -0.95 -1.17 8.27
C THR A 109 -1.69 -2.11 9.24
N GLY A 110 -2.60 -1.58 10.07
CA GLY A 110 -3.40 -2.40 10.98
C GLY A 110 -4.31 -3.38 10.24
N ILE A 111 -4.99 -2.93 9.19
CA ILE A 111 -5.81 -3.80 8.34
C ILE A 111 -4.93 -4.82 7.61
N THR A 112 -3.76 -4.41 7.08
CA THR A 112 -2.81 -5.32 6.43
C THR A 112 -2.40 -6.45 7.37
N PHE A 113 -2.05 -6.14 8.61
CA PHE A 113 -1.68 -7.16 9.61
C PHE A 113 -2.83 -8.13 9.87
N ALA A 114 -4.05 -7.62 10.04
CA ALA A 114 -5.23 -8.45 10.28
C ALA A 114 -5.58 -9.37 9.08
N LEU A 115 -5.26 -8.95 7.85
CA LEU A 115 -5.54 -9.71 6.64
C LEU A 115 -4.39 -10.64 6.23
N THR A 116 -3.17 -10.44 6.74
CA THR A 116 -1.99 -11.22 6.34
C THR A 116 -2.17 -12.72 6.54
N ASP A 117 -2.81 -13.15 7.64
CA ASP A 117 -3.08 -14.56 7.91
C ASP A 117 -4.28 -15.12 7.11
N LYS A 118 -5.17 -14.25 6.62
CA LYS A 118 -6.36 -14.62 5.83
C LYS A 118 -6.03 -14.79 4.35
N ALA A 119 -5.18 -13.94 3.82
CA ALA A 119 -4.83 -13.88 2.41
C ALA A 119 -4.41 -15.23 1.81
N PRO A 120 -3.59 -16.08 2.46
CA PRO A 120 -3.24 -17.41 1.95
C PRO A 120 -4.42 -18.35 1.84
N THR A 121 -5.33 -18.34 2.82
CA THR A 121 -6.53 -19.20 2.85
C THR A 121 -7.52 -18.80 1.78
N ASP A 122 -7.76 -17.51 1.63
CA ASP A 122 -8.72 -16.96 0.67
C ASP A 122 -8.11 -16.84 -0.75
N LYS A 123 -6.78 -17.01 -0.88
CA LYS A 123 -6.01 -16.89 -2.13
C LYS A 123 -6.19 -15.52 -2.80
N ILE A 124 -6.21 -14.46 -1.99
CA ILE A 124 -6.36 -13.08 -2.43
C ILE A 124 -5.09 -12.32 -2.06
N PRO A 125 -4.32 -11.79 -3.03
CA PRO A 125 -3.10 -11.03 -2.73
C PRO A 125 -3.43 -9.67 -2.10
N LEU A 126 -2.58 -9.26 -1.14
CA LEU A 126 -2.59 -7.94 -0.54
C LEU A 126 -1.49 -7.12 -1.20
N MET A 127 -1.87 -6.03 -1.84
CA MET A 127 -0.93 -5.07 -2.42
C MET A 127 -0.85 -3.84 -1.52
N THR A 128 0.35 -3.50 -1.08
CA THR A 128 0.60 -2.27 -0.34
C THR A 128 1.66 -1.43 -1.05
N LEU A 129 1.60 -0.12 -0.92
CA LEU A 129 2.53 0.81 -1.54
C LEU A 129 3.23 1.64 -0.46
N GLY A 130 4.39 1.18 -0.02
CA GLY A 130 5.15 1.86 1.03
C GLY A 130 4.53 1.77 2.41
N TYR A 131 3.70 0.76 2.69
CA TYR A 131 3.12 0.53 4.02
C TYR A 131 2.90 -0.97 4.28
N GLY A 132 2.47 -1.29 5.49
CA GLY A 132 2.20 -2.67 5.90
C GLY A 132 3.39 -3.29 6.62
N LEU A 133 3.52 -4.61 6.51
CA LEU A 133 4.55 -5.39 7.19
C LEU A 133 5.87 -5.34 6.42
N SER A 134 6.91 -4.72 6.98
CA SER A 134 8.21 -4.57 6.30
C SER A 134 8.87 -5.90 5.96
N ALA A 135 8.68 -6.94 6.79
CA ALA A 135 9.17 -8.29 6.52
C ALA A 135 8.54 -8.95 5.29
N SER A 136 7.37 -8.49 4.85
CA SER A 136 6.62 -9.11 3.73
C SER A 136 7.26 -8.90 2.35
N GLN A 137 8.37 -8.17 2.28
CA GLN A 137 9.26 -8.16 1.13
C GLN A 137 9.74 -9.57 0.76
N ASP A 138 9.95 -10.44 1.75
CA ASP A 138 10.35 -11.83 1.53
C ASP A 138 9.17 -12.67 1.03
N GLY A 139 9.00 -12.73 -0.28
CA GLY A 139 7.96 -13.52 -0.93
C GLY A 139 8.10 -15.03 -0.75
N SER A 140 9.25 -15.51 -0.28
CA SER A 140 9.42 -16.95 0.03
C SER A 140 8.54 -17.38 1.20
N VAL A 141 8.26 -16.46 2.14
CA VAL A 141 7.39 -16.68 3.30
C VAL A 141 6.03 -16.03 3.09
N PHE A 142 6.01 -14.77 2.65
CA PHE A 142 4.80 -13.97 2.50
C PHE A 142 4.24 -14.03 1.07
N LYS A 143 3.88 -15.23 0.61
CA LYS A 143 3.40 -15.50 -0.75
C LYS A 143 2.28 -14.56 -1.24
N TRP A 144 1.51 -13.97 -0.33
CA TRP A 144 0.31 -13.20 -0.65
C TRP A 144 0.39 -11.72 -0.27
N ASN A 145 1.55 -11.22 0.18
CA ASN A 145 1.76 -9.82 0.53
C ASN A 145 2.78 -9.18 -0.43
N PHE A 146 2.45 -8.03 -0.99
CA PHE A 146 3.26 -7.32 -1.98
C PHE A 146 3.48 -5.86 -1.56
N PRO A 147 4.56 -5.55 -0.81
CA PRO A 147 4.89 -4.19 -0.38
C PRO A 147 5.67 -3.44 -1.46
N TYR A 148 5.00 -3.09 -2.55
CA TYR A 148 5.66 -2.42 -3.67
C TYR A 148 6.30 -1.09 -3.29
N MET A 149 7.41 -0.77 -3.97
CA MET A 149 8.16 0.49 -3.95
C MET A 149 8.77 0.87 -2.60
N GLY A 150 8.73 0.01 -1.59
CA GLY A 150 9.35 0.26 -0.32
C GLY A 150 8.57 -0.27 0.87
N SER A 151 9.25 -0.34 2.00
CA SER A 151 8.71 -0.65 3.31
C SER A 151 9.08 0.46 4.29
N TYR A 152 8.54 0.41 5.51
CA TYR A 152 8.92 1.38 6.54
C TYR A 152 10.39 1.28 6.94
N TRP A 153 11.00 0.10 6.81
CA TRP A 153 12.43 -0.04 7.05
C TRP A 153 13.24 0.65 5.95
N THR A 154 12.87 0.48 4.68
CA THR A 154 13.55 1.20 3.59
C THR A 154 13.38 2.71 3.73
N GLY A 155 12.18 3.17 4.10
CA GLY A 155 11.92 4.61 4.29
C GLY A 155 12.72 5.20 5.45
N ALA A 156 12.75 4.53 6.60
CA ALA A 156 13.51 4.98 7.76
C ALA A 156 15.01 5.03 7.46
N ASP A 157 15.53 4.03 6.76
CA ASP A 157 16.91 3.98 6.32
C ASP A 157 17.28 5.15 5.41
N ILE A 158 16.44 5.44 4.41
CA ILE A 158 16.65 6.56 3.48
C ILE A 158 16.63 7.90 4.20
N ILE A 159 15.77 8.10 5.21
CA ILE A 159 15.79 9.34 6.01
C ILE A 159 17.13 9.49 6.74
N ILE A 160 17.63 8.43 7.37
CA ILE A 160 18.93 8.48 8.06
C ILE A 160 20.07 8.75 7.09
N GLN A 161 20.03 8.17 5.87
CA GLN A 161 21.00 8.49 4.80
C GLN A 161 20.94 9.96 4.39
N ALA A 162 19.73 10.52 4.22
CA ALA A 162 19.55 11.92 3.85
C ALA A 162 20.07 12.86 4.94
N ILE A 163 19.82 12.56 6.21
CA ILE A 163 20.36 13.31 7.35
C ILE A 163 21.89 13.18 7.39
N ALA A 164 22.44 11.97 7.24
CA ALA A 164 23.88 11.75 7.21
C ALA A 164 24.56 12.56 6.08
N LYS A 165 23.97 12.55 4.87
CA LYS A 165 24.48 13.34 3.73
C LYS A 165 24.47 14.84 4.05
N ARG A 166 23.40 15.35 4.66
CA ARG A 166 23.29 16.74 5.08
C ARG A 166 24.37 17.11 6.10
N GLU A 167 24.67 16.23 7.03
CA GLU A 167 25.66 16.46 8.10
C GLU A 167 27.11 16.20 7.67
N GLY A 168 27.34 15.63 6.48
CA GLY A 168 28.67 15.37 5.93
C GLY A 168 29.16 13.93 6.11
N GLY A 169 28.30 12.99 6.48
CA GLY A 169 28.59 11.57 6.58
C GLY A 169 27.96 10.90 7.79
N PHE A 170 27.93 9.57 7.77
CA PHE A 170 27.39 8.77 8.89
C PHE A 170 28.18 8.96 10.20
N ASP A 171 29.47 9.20 10.12
CA ASP A 171 30.36 9.48 11.27
C ASP A 171 29.93 10.76 12.01
N LYS A 172 29.29 11.71 11.32
CA LYS A 172 28.76 12.94 11.91
C LYS A 172 27.46 12.78 12.68
N LEU A 173 26.88 11.61 12.64
CA LEU A 173 25.67 11.30 13.44
C LEU A 173 26.02 10.91 14.88
N LYS A 174 27.26 10.52 15.16
CA LYS A 174 27.72 10.13 16.51
C LYS A 174 27.45 11.23 17.53
N GLY A 175 26.72 10.88 18.59
CA GLY A 175 26.35 11.81 19.67
C GLY A 175 25.18 12.75 19.36
N LYS A 176 24.64 12.73 18.15
CA LYS A 176 23.41 13.48 17.83
C LYS A 176 22.19 12.82 18.46
N LYS A 177 21.14 13.61 18.67
CA LYS A 177 19.84 13.16 19.16
C LYS A 177 18.82 13.19 18.03
N ILE A 178 18.19 12.07 17.75
CA ILE A 178 17.12 11.94 16.77
C ILE A 178 15.84 11.49 17.50
N ALA A 179 14.78 12.28 17.43
CA ALA A 179 13.50 11.92 18.01
C ALA A 179 12.55 11.36 16.93
N LEU A 180 11.93 10.25 17.20
CA LEU A 180 10.83 9.69 16.39
C LEU A 180 9.51 10.07 17.07
N VAL A 181 8.77 11.02 16.49
CA VAL A 181 7.37 11.33 16.86
C VAL A 181 6.49 10.45 15.99
N TYR A 182 5.81 9.47 16.61
CA TYR A 182 5.12 8.44 15.84
C TYR A 182 3.71 8.17 16.34
N HIS A 183 2.82 7.84 15.41
CA HIS A 183 1.47 7.37 15.67
C HIS A 183 1.51 6.06 16.46
N ASP A 184 0.92 6.01 17.65
CA ASP A 184 0.93 4.82 18.50
C ASP A 184 0.00 3.72 17.95
N SER A 185 0.47 3.05 16.93
CA SER A 185 -0.22 1.98 16.21
C SER A 185 0.81 1.06 15.53
N PRO A 186 0.40 -0.05 14.92
CA PRO A 186 1.29 -0.88 14.11
C PRO A 186 2.06 -0.09 13.06
N PHE A 187 1.41 0.89 12.42
CA PHE A 187 2.05 1.78 11.44
C PHE A 187 3.24 2.54 12.03
N GLY A 188 3.03 3.25 13.13
CA GLY A 188 4.06 4.11 13.70
C GLY A 188 5.20 3.34 14.36
N LYS A 189 4.98 2.08 14.72
CA LYS A 189 5.98 1.20 15.36
C LYS A 189 6.88 0.48 14.37
N GLU A 190 6.46 0.33 13.12
CA GLU A 190 7.21 -0.40 12.09
C GLU A 190 8.66 0.08 11.88
N PRO A 191 8.99 1.39 11.85
CA PRO A 191 10.37 1.85 11.61
C PRO A 191 11.30 1.63 12.80
N ILE A 192 10.79 1.38 14.01
CA ILE A 192 11.57 1.38 15.26
C ILE A 192 12.74 0.39 15.21
N PRO A 193 12.58 -0.89 14.79
CA PRO A 193 13.68 -1.85 14.76
C PRO A 193 14.84 -1.38 13.89
N LEU A 194 14.57 -0.81 12.72
CA LEU A 194 15.62 -0.29 11.84
C LEU A 194 16.30 0.94 12.45
N LEU A 195 15.52 1.88 13.01
CA LEU A 195 16.08 3.07 13.62
C LEU A 195 16.97 2.73 14.83
N GLN A 196 16.62 1.71 15.61
CA GLN A 196 17.45 1.18 16.69
C GLN A 196 18.76 0.59 16.17
N GLU A 197 18.72 -0.17 15.07
CA GLU A 197 19.92 -0.71 14.45
C GLU A 197 20.82 0.40 13.89
N ARG A 198 20.23 1.40 13.19
CA ARG A 198 20.98 2.58 12.73
C ARG A 198 21.54 3.40 13.87
N ALA A 199 20.81 3.57 14.97
CA ALA A 199 21.31 4.27 16.17
C ALA A 199 22.55 3.56 16.75
N LYS A 200 22.48 2.25 16.87
CA LYS A 200 23.62 1.42 17.33
C LYS A 200 24.82 1.53 16.38
N MET A 201 24.60 1.43 15.07
CA MET A 201 25.67 1.47 14.07
C MET A 201 26.34 2.84 13.97
N ASN A 202 25.58 3.93 14.02
CA ASN A 202 26.04 5.27 13.75
C ASN A 202 26.23 6.13 15.02
N GLY A 203 25.91 5.57 16.19
CA GLY A 203 26.18 6.19 17.49
C GLY A 203 25.32 7.39 17.83
N PHE A 204 24.12 7.55 17.23
CA PHE A 204 23.18 8.58 17.63
C PHE A 204 22.22 8.08 18.72
N GLU A 205 21.70 9.00 19.52
CA GLU A 205 20.66 8.71 20.51
C GLU A 205 19.28 8.75 19.83
N LEU A 206 18.49 7.66 19.97
CA LEU A 206 17.14 7.57 19.45
C LEU A 206 16.13 7.78 20.58
N GLN A 207 15.33 8.85 20.49
CA GLN A 207 14.22 9.10 21.41
C GLN A 207 12.90 8.69 20.76
N LEU A 208 12.11 7.86 21.44
CA LEU A 208 10.80 7.40 20.98
C LEU A 208 9.69 8.18 21.66
N LEU A 209 8.86 8.89 20.87
CA LEU A 209 7.79 9.76 21.33
C LEU A 209 6.44 9.31 20.72
N PRO A 210 5.71 8.38 21.35
CA PRO A 210 4.41 7.93 20.86
C PRO A 210 3.36 9.02 20.98
N VAL A 211 2.48 9.09 20.00
CA VAL A 211 1.30 9.96 19.97
C VAL A 211 0.06 9.09 19.82
N ALA A 212 -0.84 9.15 20.78
CA ALA A 212 -2.08 8.37 20.75
C ALA A 212 -2.97 8.76 19.55
N ALA A 213 -3.59 7.76 18.93
CA ALA A 213 -4.53 7.98 17.83
C ALA A 213 -5.75 8.83 18.28
N PRO A 214 -6.26 9.74 17.45
CA PRO A 214 -5.86 10.05 16.07
C PRO A 214 -4.72 11.07 15.95
N GLY A 215 -4.10 11.49 17.05
CA GLY A 215 -2.94 12.37 17.04
C GLY A 215 -3.27 13.86 17.19
N LEU A 216 -4.40 14.20 17.80
CA LEU A 216 -4.79 15.60 18.08
C LEU A 216 -4.10 16.17 19.32
N GLU A 217 -3.83 15.34 20.33
CA GLU A 217 -3.26 15.75 21.60
C GLU A 217 -1.73 15.57 21.59
N GLN A 218 -0.98 16.61 21.19
CA GLN A 218 0.46 16.52 21.04
C GLN A 218 1.28 17.52 21.87
N LYS A 219 0.64 18.41 22.64
CA LYS A 219 1.35 19.46 23.42
C LYS A 219 2.44 18.86 24.31
N ALA A 220 2.13 17.80 25.06
CA ALA A 220 3.09 17.16 25.94
C ALA A 220 4.28 16.57 25.18
N THR A 221 4.04 15.96 24.03
CA THR A 221 5.09 15.42 23.15
C THR A 221 6.01 16.52 22.65
N TRP A 222 5.47 17.66 22.18
CA TRP A 222 6.29 18.77 21.68
C TRP A 222 6.99 19.55 22.79
N LEU A 223 6.47 19.56 24.01
CA LEU A 223 7.22 20.03 25.17
C LEU A 223 8.43 19.13 25.47
N GLN A 224 8.31 17.81 25.32
CA GLN A 224 9.46 16.89 25.44
C GLN A 224 10.49 17.13 24.33
N VAL A 225 10.06 17.36 23.08
CA VAL A 225 10.95 17.75 21.97
C VAL A 225 11.69 19.06 22.32
N ARG A 226 10.99 20.08 22.81
CA ARG A 226 11.58 21.35 23.23
C ARG A 226 12.61 21.19 24.35
N GLN A 227 12.32 20.36 25.35
CA GLN A 227 13.22 20.09 26.48
C GLN A 227 14.40 19.24 26.07
N GLY A 228 14.19 18.16 25.29
CA GLY A 228 15.21 17.23 24.83
C GLY A 228 16.14 17.81 23.76
N ARG A 229 15.68 18.82 23.02
CA ARG A 229 16.42 19.50 21.95
C ARG A 229 17.05 18.52 20.96
N PRO A 230 16.28 17.59 20.35
CA PRO A 230 16.87 16.69 19.36
C PRO A 230 17.41 17.49 18.18
N ASP A 231 18.50 16.97 17.59
CA ASP A 231 19.09 17.54 16.36
C ASP A 231 18.13 17.39 15.18
N PHE A 232 17.39 16.28 15.13
CA PHE A 232 16.40 15.98 14.12
C PHE A 232 15.15 15.35 14.71
N VAL A 233 14.00 15.62 14.08
CA VAL A 233 12.73 14.98 14.39
C VAL A 233 12.27 14.21 13.15
N LEU A 234 12.00 12.91 13.31
CA LEU A 234 11.32 12.08 12.34
C LEU A 234 9.84 12.08 12.67
N LEU A 235 8.98 12.45 11.72
CA LEU A 235 7.54 12.43 11.88
C LEU A 235 6.95 11.18 11.18
N TRP A 236 6.46 10.25 11.98
CA TRP A 236 5.79 9.05 11.50
C TRP A 236 4.31 9.09 11.82
N GLY A 237 3.63 10.03 11.18
CA GLY A 237 2.24 10.36 11.41
C GLY A 237 1.35 10.11 10.19
N TRP A 238 0.04 10.21 10.41
CA TRP A 238 -0.98 10.08 9.38
C TRP A 238 -2.22 10.91 9.71
N GLY A 239 -2.88 11.47 8.69
CA GLY A 239 -4.10 12.26 8.85
C GLY A 239 -3.87 13.51 9.69
N VAL A 240 -4.82 13.84 10.55
CA VAL A 240 -4.78 15.05 11.39
C VAL A 240 -3.56 15.12 12.32
N MET A 241 -2.89 14.00 12.60
CA MET A 241 -1.66 14.00 13.38
C MET A 241 -0.57 14.84 12.73
N ASN A 242 -0.45 14.83 11.40
CA ASN A 242 0.62 15.52 10.67
C ASN A 242 0.51 17.03 10.79
N SER A 243 -0.65 17.59 10.46
CA SER A 243 -0.88 19.03 10.58
C SER A 243 -0.78 19.52 12.02
N THR A 244 -1.27 18.71 12.98
CA THR A 244 -1.13 19.03 14.42
C THR A 244 0.34 19.04 14.84
N ALA A 245 1.13 18.02 14.43
CA ALA A 245 2.56 17.98 14.73
C ALA A 245 3.31 19.20 14.21
N LEU A 246 3.02 19.65 12.99
CA LEU A 246 3.67 20.83 12.41
C LEU A 246 3.24 22.13 13.10
N LYS A 247 1.97 22.27 13.52
CA LYS A 247 1.48 23.41 14.33
C LYS A 247 2.16 23.45 15.70
N GLU A 248 2.25 22.33 16.39
CA GLU A 248 2.91 22.25 17.69
C GLU A 248 4.44 22.48 17.57
N ALA A 249 5.05 21.97 16.50
CA ALA A 249 6.45 22.27 16.19
C ALA A 249 6.67 23.78 15.99
N GLN A 250 5.74 24.48 15.33
CA GLN A 250 5.78 25.93 15.18
C GLN A 250 5.63 26.63 16.53
N ALA A 251 4.67 26.23 17.33
CA ALA A 251 4.40 26.80 18.63
C ALA A 251 5.58 26.64 19.61
N THR A 252 6.32 25.54 19.51
CA THR A 252 7.52 25.29 20.33
C THR A 252 8.81 25.84 19.75
N GLY A 253 8.77 26.45 18.54
CA GLY A 253 9.93 27.03 17.87
C GLY A 253 10.89 25.98 17.29
N TYR A 254 10.46 24.73 17.07
CA TYR A 254 11.33 23.71 16.49
C TYR A 254 11.55 23.97 14.99
N PRO A 255 12.80 23.94 14.45
CA PRO A 255 13.08 24.24 13.05
C PRO A 255 12.48 23.22 12.09
N ARG A 256 11.72 23.68 11.06
CA ARG A 256 11.09 22.79 10.07
C ARG A 256 12.11 22.06 9.22
N ASP A 257 13.23 22.68 8.88
CA ASP A 257 14.30 22.08 8.08
C ASP A 257 15.04 20.93 8.78
N LYS A 258 14.83 20.76 10.08
CA LYS A 258 15.30 19.62 10.88
C LYS A 258 14.25 18.51 11.08
N MET A 259 13.09 18.66 10.43
CA MET A 259 12.02 17.66 10.46
C MET A 259 11.99 16.86 9.17
N TYR A 260 11.82 15.53 9.29
CA TYR A 260 11.69 14.61 8.18
C TYR A 260 10.47 13.71 8.37
N GLY A 261 9.47 13.84 7.52
CA GLY A 261 8.29 12.97 7.52
C GLY A 261 8.52 11.69 6.72
N VAL A 262 7.85 10.62 7.11
CA VAL A 262 7.64 9.48 6.22
C VAL A 262 6.79 9.94 5.03
N TRP A 263 6.81 9.21 3.92
CA TRP A 263 6.00 9.54 2.73
C TRP A 263 4.48 9.64 2.96
N TRP A 264 3.98 9.27 4.15
CA TRP A 264 2.60 9.47 4.60
C TRP A 264 2.40 10.77 5.38
N SER A 265 3.48 11.48 5.69
CA SER A 265 3.48 12.77 6.37
C SER A 265 4.04 13.87 5.46
N GLY A 266 3.91 13.72 4.15
CA GLY A 266 4.45 14.64 3.15
C GLY A 266 3.47 14.92 2.02
N ALA A 267 2.24 15.33 2.36
CA ALA A 267 1.22 15.66 1.38
C ALA A 267 0.62 17.04 1.65
N GLU A 268 -0.13 17.55 0.68
CA GLU A 268 -0.73 18.89 0.74
C GLU A 268 -1.65 19.09 1.97
N PRO A 269 -2.51 18.11 2.38
CA PRO A 269 -3.34 18.27 3.58
C PRO A 269 -2.54 18.46 4.88
N ASP A 270 -1.29 18.01 4.91
CA ASP A 270 -0.45 18.09 6.11
C ASP A 270 0.06 19.52 6.37
N VAL A 271 0.21 20.33 5.31
CA VAL A 271 0.99 21.59 5.33
C VAL A 271 0.20 22.84 4.90
N LYS A 272 -0.81 22.70 4.02
CA LYS A 272 -1.48 23.83 3.37
C LYS A 272 -2.10 24.83 4.35
N ASP A 273 -2.67 24.36 5.45
CA ASP A 273 -3.34 25.20 6.45
C ASP A 273 -2.38 25.84 7.46
N ILE A 274 -1.08 25.57 7.35
CA ILE A 274 -0.02 26.09 8.23
C ILE A 274 0.75 27.22 7.54
N GLY A 275 0.69 27.27 6.22
CA GLY A 275 1.36 28.30 5.41
C GLY A 275 2.87 28.30 5.62
N ASP A 276 3.44 29.50 5.85
CA ASP A 276 4.88 29.66 6.08
C ASP A 276 5.39 28.93 7.34
N GLY A 277 4.51 28.58 8.27
CA GLY A 277 4.87 27.81 9.46
C GLY A 277 5.37 26.40 9.15
N ALA A 278 5.03 25.84 7.99
CA ALA A 278 5.53 24.54 7.51
C ALA A 278 6.71 24.67 6.54
N LYS A 279 7.11 25.87 6.12
CA LYS A 279 8.19 26.07 5.15
C LYS A 279 9.50 25.45 5.64
N GLY A 280 10.16 24.71 4.76
CA GLY A 280 11.39 23.98 5.04
C GLY A 280 11.18 22.56 5.56
N TYR A 281 9.94 22.14 5.85
CA TYR A 281 9.64 20.77 6.26
C TYR A 281 9.96 19.78 5.13
N ASN A 282 10.70 18.71 5.49
CA ASN A 282 11.12 17.67 4.57
C ASN A 282 10.28 16.41 4.77
N ALA A 283 10.06 15.66 3.70
CA ALA A 283 9.45 14.35 3.80
C ALA A 283 9.98 13.40 2.71
N LEU A 284 9.86 12.11 2.94
CA LEU A 284 10.07 11.09 1.91
C LEU A 284 9.03 11.22 0.80
N ALA A 285 9.45 10.94 -0.43
CA ALA A 285 8.59 10.91 -1.60
C ALA A 285 8.84 9.65 -2.42
N LEU A 286 7.79 8.86 -2.63
CA LEU A 286 7.78 7.72 -3.56
C LEU A 286 7.46 8.15 -4.99
N ASN A 287 6.77 9.27 -5.14
CA ASN A 287 6.34 9.87 -6.39
C ASN A 287 6.33 11.40 -6.28
N PRO A 288 6.54 12.13 -7.36
CA PRO A 288 6.30 13.57 -7.40
C PRO A 288 4.81 13.89 -7.44
N SER A 289 4.47 15.16 -7.24
CA SER A 289 3.15 15.74 -7.52
C SER A 289 3.21 16.65 -8.75
N GLY A 290 2.06 16.95 -9.34
CA GLY A 290 1.90 17.90 -10.44
C GLY A 290 1.00 17.40 -11.55
N GLN A 291 0.50 18.36 -12.35
CA GLN A 291 -0.42 18.08 -13.45
C GLN A 291 0.28 17.90 -14.81
N GLN A 292 1.59 18.08 -14.89
CA GLN A 292 2.37 17.99 -16.12
C GLN A 292 2.58 16.56 -16.66
N PHE A 293 2.32 15.55 -15.84
CA PHE A 293 2.54 14.16 -16.22
C PHE A 293 1.49 13.67 -17.23
N LYS A 294 1.93 12.89 -18.22
CA LYS A 294 1.05 12.39 -19.30
C LYS A 294 -0.15 11.62 -18.75
N VAL A 295 0.04 10.77 -17.74
CA VAL A 295 -1.07 10.04 -17.10
C VAL A 295 -2.11 10.97 -16.49
N ILE A 296 -1.70 12.10 -15.90
CA ILE A 296 -2.62 13.10 -15.35
C ILE A 296 -3.36 13.82 -16.46
N GLN A 297 -2.70 14.18 -17.56
CA GLN A 297 -3.34 14.78 -18.72
C GLN A 297 -4.38 13.83 -19.34
N ASP A 298 -4.10 12.52 -19.36
CA ASP A 298 -5.07 11.51 -19.82
C ASP A 298 -6.26 11.41 -18.86
N ILE A 299 -6.05 11.41 -17.55
CA ILE A 299 -7.13 11.43 -16.56
C ILE A 299 -7.99 12.69 -16.72
N MET A 300 -7.37 13.87 -16.88
CA MET A 300 -8.11 15.11 -17.16
C MET A 300 -8.98 14.96 -18.39
N LYS A 301 -8.42 14.50 -19.51
CA LYS A 301 -9.08 14.37 -20.80
C LYS A 301 -10.23 13.34 -20.80
N TYR A 302 -9.97 12.16 -20.23
CA TYR A 302 -10.88 11.01 -20.36
C TYR A 302 -11.87 10.87 -19.19
N VAL A 303 -11.60 11.55 -18.05
CA VAL A 303 -12.42 11.44 -16.84
C VAL A 303 -12.99 12.80 -16.44
N HIS A 304 -12.14 13.76 -16.08
CA HIS A 304 -12.59 15.04 -15.52
C HIS A 304 -13.32 15.94 -16.55
N ASP A 305 -12.82 16.04 -17.78
CA ASP A 305 -13.47 16.81 -18.84
C ASP A 305 -14.76 16.16 -19.36
N LYS A 306 -15.02 14.92 -18.94
CA LYS A 306 -16.28 14.21 -19.17
C LYS A 306 -17.24 14.29 -17.99
N GLY A 307 -16.91 15.07 -16.95
CA GLY A 307 -17.74 15.21 -15.75
C GLY A 307 -17.77 13.96 -14.85
N GLN A 308 -16.80 13.05 -14.99
CA GLN A 308 -16.72 11.78 -14.25
C GLN A 308 -15.63 11.75 -13.18
N GLY A 309 -14.97 12.88 -12.92
CA GLY A 309 -13.92 12.99 -11.89
C GLY A 309 -14.43 12.63 -10.50
N SER A 310 -13.58 11.98 -9.71
CA SER A 310 -13.90 11.50 -8.35
C SER A 310 -13.69 12.56 -7.27
N GLY A 311 -13.14 13.73 -7.63
CA GLY A 311 -12.88 14.85 -6.73
C GLY A 311 -12.66 16.17 -7.49
N PRO A 312 -12.27 17.23 -6.79
CA PRO A 312 -11.99 18.54 -7.38
C PRO A 312 -10.82 18.47 -8.38
N LYS A 313 -10.89 19.27 -9.47
CA LYS A 313 -9.85 19.30 -10.52
C LYS A 313 -8.49 19.81 -10.01
N ASP A 314 -8.48 20.68 -9.04
CA ASP A 314 -7.27 21.25 -8.43
C ASP A 314 -6.52 20.27 -7.51
N GLU A 315 -7.18 19.20 -7.05
CA GLU A 315 -6.54 18.11 -6.31
C GLU A 315 -5.90 17.06 -7.23
N VAL A 316 -6.23 17.04 -8.51
CA VAL A 316 -5.69 16.08 -9.48
C VAL A 316 -4.19 16.31 -9.65
N GLY A 317 -3.40 15.27 -9.40
CA GLY A 317 -1.93 15.35 -9.42
C GLY A 317 -1.30 15.73 -8.07
N SER A 318 -2.08 15.91 -6.99
CA SER A 318 -1.54 16.04 -5.63
C SER A 318 -0.79 14.76 -5.20
N VAL A 319 0.06 14.85 -4.18
CA VAL A 319 0.95 13.74 -3.76
C VAL A 319 0.17 12.44 -3.54
N LEU A 320 -0.94 12.49 -2.79
CA LEU A 320 -1.71 11.28 -2.48
C LEU A 320 -2.60 10.83 -3.63
N TYR A 321 -3.10 11.75 -4.45
CA TYR A 321 -3.78 11.39 -5.70
C TYR A 321 -2.85 10.63 -6.63
N MET A 322 -1.61 11.12 -6.83
CA MET A 322 -0.58 10.43 -7.61
C MET A 322 -0.29 9.03 -7.05
N ARG A 323 -0.26 8.87 -5.73
CA ARG A 323 -0.07 7.57 -5.09
C ARG A 323 -1.21 6.60 -5.39
N GLY A 324 -2.45 7.12 -5.43
CA GLY A 324 -3.64 6.35 -5.83
C GLY A 324 -3.54 5.83 -7.25
N ILE A 325 -3.09 6.65 -8.20
CA ILE A 325 -2.92 6.19 -9.58
C ILE A 325 -1.77 5.20 -9.74
N VAL A 326 -0.68 5.36 -8.98
CA VAL A 326 0.47 4.45 -9.03
C VAL A 326 0.07 3.04 -8.59
N ILE A 327 -0.61 2.89 -7.46
CA ILE A 327 -1.00 1.56 -6.96
C ILE A 327 -1.97 0.87 -7.92
N GLN A 328 -2.91 1.61 -8.51
CA GLN A 328 -3.83 1.01 -9.49
C GLN A 328 -3.15 0.67 -10.81
N MET A 329 -2.19 1.48 -11.25
CA MET A 329 -1.36 1.16 -12.42
C MET A 329 -0.61 -0.16 -12.21
N LEU A 330 0.04 -0.34 -11.06
CA LEU A 330 0.75 -1.58 -10.73
C LEU A 330 -0.20 -2.79 -10.75
N GLY A 331 -1.41 -2.63 -10.20
CA GLY A 331 -2.43 -3.66 -10.21
C GLY A 331 -2.94 -4.01 -11.61
N VAL A 332 -3.20 -3.01 -12.46
CA VAL A 332 -3.61 -3.20 -13.86
C VAL A 332 -2.51 -3.90 -14.66
N GLU A 333 -1.25 -3.51 -14.47
CA GLU A 333 -0.12 -4.15 -15.16
C GLU A 333 0.14 -5.59 -14.66
N ALA A 334 -0.13 -5.87 -13.37
CA ALA A 334 -0.10 -7.24 -12.86
C ALA A 334 -1.19 -8.12 -13.50
N VAL A 335 -2.40 -7.58 -13.70
CA VAL A 335 -3.48 -8.28 -14.44
C VAL A 335 -3.05 -8.51 -15.90
N LYS A 336 -2.46 -7.52 -16.58
CA LYS A 336 -1.96 -7.68 -17.95
C LYS A 336 -0.87 -8.75 -18.04
N SER A 337 0.09 -8.76 -17.10
CA SER A 337 1.13 -9.79 -17.01
C SER A 337 0.53 -11.18 -16.84
N ALA A 338 -0.47 -11.33 -15.98
CA ALA A 338 -1.21 -12.58 -15.85
C ALA A 338 -1.94 -12.97 -17.16
N GLN A 339 -2.56 -12.02 -17.85
CA GLN A 339 -3.23 -12.28 -19.12
C GLN A 339 -2.26 -12.68 -20.24
N GLU A 340 -1.03 -12.18 -20.26
CA GLU A 340 0.00 -12.62 -21.20
C GLU A 340 0.31 -14.11 -21.05
N ARG A 341 0.33 -14.62 -19.82
CA ARG A 341 0.58 -16.04 -19.53
C ARG A 341 -0.65 -16.91 -19.69
N PHE A 342 -1.79 -16.51 -19.10
CA PHE A 342 -2.97 -17.37 -18.95
C PHE A 342 -4.06 -17.12 -20.00
N GLY A 343 -3.90 -16.11 -20.83
CA GLY A 343 -4.78 -15.82 -21.97
C GLY A 343 -5.21 -14.36 -22.04
N LYS A 344 -4.72 -13.65 -23.06
CA LYS A 344 -5.07 -12.26 -23.33
C LYS A 344 -6.57 -12.12 -23.56
N GLY A 345 -7.18 -11.09 -22.96
CA GLY A 345 -8.62 -10.83 -23.06
C GLY A 345 -9.50 -11.73 -22.16
N LYS A 346 -8.91 -12.54 -21.29
CA LYS A 346 -9.64 -13.32 -20.30
C LYS A 346 -9.66 -12.62 -18.94
N VAL A 347 -10.71 -12.84 -18.17
CA VAL A 347 -10.77 -12.49 -16.76
C VAL A 347 -9.81 -13.40 -16.00
N MET A 348 -8.97 -12.81 -15.17
CA MET A 348 -8.00 -13.52 -14.33
C MET A 348 -8.61 -13.85 -12.95
N THR A 349 -8.17 -14.93 -12.34
CA THR A 349 -8.40 -15.21 -10.91
C THR A 349 -7.38 -14.48 -10.05
N SER A 350 -7.66 -14.30 -8.75
CA SER A 350 -6.72 -13.71 -7.80
C SER A 350 -5.37 -14.45 -7.75
N GLU A 351 -5.36 -15.80 -7.89
CA GLU A 351 -4.12 -16.57 -7.97
C GLU A 351 -3.31 -16.24 -9.23
N GLN A 352 -3.98 -16.10 -10.37
CA GLN A 352 -3.32 -15.69 -11.62
C GLN A 352 -2.79 -14.25 -11.52
N VAL A 353 -3.56 -13.35 -10.90
CA VAL A 353 -3.09 -11.98 -10.64
C VAL A 353 -1.90 -11.98 -9.68
N ARG A 354 -1.91 -12.81 -8.62
CA ARG A 354 -0.73 -13.00 -7.76
C ARG A 354 0.51 -13.39 -8.58
N TRP A 355 0.38 -14.34 -9.51
CA TRP A 355 1.47 -14.69 -10.41
C TRP A 355 1.95 -13.46 -11.21
N GLY A 356 1.02 -12.67 -11.76
CA GLY A 356 1.36 -11.43 -12.47
C GLY A 356 2.07 -10.41 -11.58
N MET A 357 1.70 -10.33 -10.29
CA MET A 357 2.35 -9.49 -9.31
C MET A 357 3.79 -9.92 -8.99
N GLU A 358 4.06 -11.22 -8.99
CA GLU A 358 5.40 -11.79 -8.80
C GLU A 358 6.28 -11.68 -10.05
N ASN A 359 5.69 -11.46 -11.21
CA ASN A 359 6.36 -11.36 -12.50
C ASN A 359 6.17 -9.95 -13.12
N LEU A 360 6.00 -8.94 -12.29
CA LEU A 360 5.85 -7.57 -12.73
C LEU A 360 7.22 -6.98 -13.10
N ALA A 361 7.42 -6.69 -14.38
CA ALA A 361 8.62 -6.03 -14.90
C ALA A 361 8.23 -4.76 -15.67
N LEU A 362 8.41 -3.62 -15.03
CA LEU A 362 8.17 -2.29 -15.60
C LEU A 362 9.50 -1.57 -15.78
N ASP A 363 10.07 -1.66 -16.96
CA ASP A 363 11.23 -0.88 -17.34
C ASP A 363 10.86 0.57 -17.69
N GLN A 364 11.84 1.42 -17.92
CA GLN A 364 11.60 2.82 -18.25
C GLN A 364 10.74 2.98 -19.52
N LYS A 365 10.96 2.16 -20.53
CA LYS A 365 10.20 2.20 -21.80
C LYS A 365 8.71 1.91 -21.57
N LYS A 366 8.39 0.92 -20.73
CA LYS A 366 7.01 0.63 -20.35
C LYS A 366 6.38 1.77 -19.54
N LEU A 367 7.13 2.31 -18.59
CA LEU A 367 6.65 3.46 -17.78
C LEU A 367 6.37 4.68 -18.67
N ASP A 368 7.23 4.98 -19.62
CA ASP A 368 7.03 6.07 -20.58
C ASP A 368 5.77 5.83 -21.44
N ALA A 369 5.59 4.62 -21.94
CA ALA A 369 4.42 4.24 -22.74
C ALA A 369 3.10 4.33 -21.94
N LEU A 370 3.14 4.04 -20.62
CA LEU A 370 2.00 4.17 -19.71
C LEU A 370 1.73 5.62 -19.29
N GLY A 371 2.61 6.57 -19.64
CA GLY A 371 2.51 7.97 -19.23
C GLY A 371 3.07 8.27 -17.84
N PHE A 372 3.87 7.36 -17.26
CA PHE A 372 4.50 7.47 -15.96
C PHE A 372 5.97 7.90 -15.99
N ALA A 373 6.42 8.46 -17.12
CA ALA A 373 7.75 9.07 -17.23
C ALA A 373 7.97 10.08 -16.09
N GLY A 374 9.04 9.89 -15.30
CA GLY A 374 9.37 10.75 -14.16
C GLY A 374 8.47 10.61 -12.91
N VAL A 375 7.46 9.74 -12.93
CA VAL A 375 6.58 9.49 -11.78
C VAL A 375 7.19 8.46 -10.84
N ILE A 376 7.61 7.31 -11.35
CA ILE A 376 8.27 6.26 -10.57
C ILE A 376 9.50 5.74 -11.31
N ARG A 377 10.36 5.03 -10.58
CA ARG A 377 11.48 4.28 -11.16
C ARG A 377 11.02 2.91 -11.66
N PRO A 378 11.80 2.24 -12.52
CA PRO A 378 11.56 0.86 -12.89
C PRO A 378 11.35 -0.06 -11.70
N ILE A 379 10.41 -1.01 -11.84
CA ILE A 379 10.06 -2.01 -10.83
C ILE A 379 10.25 -3.39 -11.46
N ASN A 380 10.89 -4.28 -10.71
CA ASN A 380 11.03 -5.68 -11.08
C ASN A 380 10.83 -6.55 -9.85
N THR A 381 9.79 -7.35 -9.84
CA THR A 381 9.47 -8.28 -8.75
C THR A 381 9.81 -9.72 -9.12
N SER A 382 9.91 -10.55 -8.11
CA SER A 382 10.01 -12.00 -8.28
C SER A 382 9.22 -12.69 -7.16
N CYS A 383 9.04 -13.99 -7.25
CA CYS A 383 8.34 -14.74 -6.22
C CYS A 383 9.08 -14.78 -4.86
N THR A 384 10.33 -14.38 -4.81
CA THR A 384 11.13 -14.29 -3.58
C THR A 384 11.42 -12.84 -3.15
N ASP A 385 11.18 -11.87 -4.03
CA ASP A 385 11.27 -10.44 -3.73
C ASP A 385 10.03 -9.71 -4.25
N HIS A 386 9.13 -9.36 -3.35
CA HIS A 386 7.86 -8.72 -3.65
C HIS A 386 7.90 -7.19 -3.64
N MET A 387 9.04 -6.56 -3.32
CA MET A 387 9.13 -5.09 -3.24
C MET A 387 9.41 -4.43 -4.57
N GLY A 388 10.30 -5.00 -5.37
CA GLY A 388 10.62 -4.56 -6.73
C GLY A 388 11.39 -3.24 -6.83
N SER A 389 11.44 -2.40 -5.80
CA SER A 389 12.19 -1.15 -5.77
C SER A 389 12.46 -0.72 -4.33
N THR A 390 13.64 -0.14 -4.07
CA THR A 390 14.07 0.33 -2.74
C THR A 390 14.51 1.80 -2.77
N TRP A 391 14.01 2.57 -3.75
CA TRP A 391 14.43 3.93 -3.99
C TRP A 391 13.35 4.94 -3.58
N ALA A 392 13.77 6.03 -2.95
CA ALA A 392 12.93 7.19 -2.69
C ALA A 392 13.72 8.48 -2.79
N ARG A 393 13.04 9.61 -2.71
CA ARG A 393 13.62 10.95 -2.69
C ARG A 393 13.13 11.70 -1.45
N ILE A 394 13.77 12.82 -1.18
CA ILE A 394 13.25 13.81 -0.23
C ILE A 394 12.63 14.95 -1.02
N HIS A 395 11.46 15.41 -0.63
CA HIS A 395 10.89 16.67 -1.06
C HIS A 395 10.74 17.62 0.13
N THR A 396 10.74 18.90 -0.16
CA THR A 396 10.68 19.97 0.85
C THR A 396 9.52 20.91 0.54
N TRP A 397 8.75 21.26 1.56
CA TRP A 397 7.69 22.27 1.42
C TRP A 397 8.29 23.67 1.35
N ASP A 398 8.06 24.39 0.25
CA ASP A 398 8.60 25.76 0.04
C ASP A 398 7.70 26.88 0.58
N GLY A 399 6.55 26.53 1.14
CA GLY A 399 5.49 27.42 1.60
C GLY A 399 4.25 27.40 0.71
N ALA A 400 4.37 26.90 -0.54
CA ALA A 400 3.29 26.85 -1.51
C ALA A 400 3.12 25.46 -2.17
N LYS A 401 4.22 24.75 -2.39
CA LYS A 401 4.23 23.43 -3.05
C LYS A 401 5.37 22.55 -2.53
N TRP A 402 5.24 21.26 -2.78
CA TRP A 402 6.33 20.32 -2.58
C TRP A 402 7.35 20.41 -3.70
N VAL A 403 8.60 20.67 -3.32
CA VAL A 403 9.74 20.75 -4.24
C VAL A 403 10.58 19.49 -4.10
N MET A 404 10.62 18.71 -5.17
CA MET A 404 11.36 17.45 -5.19
C MET A 404 12.87 17.70 -5.20
N GLY A 405 13.59 17.09 -4.25
CA GLY A 405 15.05 17.10 -4.23
C GLY A 405 15.65 16.37 -5.45
N ALA A 406 16.87 16.71 -5.82
CA ALA A 406 17.55 16.09 -6.98
C ALA A 406 18.01 14.66 -6.68
N ASP A 407 18.40 14.39 -5.43
CA ASP A 407 19.01 13.14 -5.03
C ASP A 407 18.02 11.99 -4.93
N TRP A 408 18.38 10.86 -5.54
CA TRP A 408 17.78 9.57 -5.26
C TRP A 408 18.57 8.85 -4.19
N TYR A 409 17.87 8.26 -3.23
CA TYR A 409 18.44 7.43 -2.18
C TYR A 409 17.95 6.00 -2.37
N GLN A 410 18.88 5.05 -2.27
CA GLN A 410 18.57 3.64 -2.21
C GLN A 410 18.74 3.15 -0.77
N ALA A 411 17.77 2.41 -0.28
CA ALA A 411 17.89 1.79 1.03
C ALA A 411 19.08 0.80 1.06
N ASP A 412 19.76 0.75 2.20
CA ASP A 412 20.93 -0.11 2.39
C ASP A 412 20.51 -1.57 2.52
N GLU A 413 20.63 -2.30 1.42
CA GLU A 413 20.26 -3.71 1.35
C GLU A 413 21.10 -4.60 2.28
N GLN A 414 22.31 -4.18 2.66
CA GLN A 414 23.15 -4.95 3.59
C GLN A 414 22.57 -4.95 5.02
N ILE A 415 21.79 -3.95 5.36
CA ILE A 415 21.07 -3.86 6.64
C ILE A 415 19.66 -4.44 6.49
N ILE A 416 18.93 -4.03 5.45
CA ILE A 416 17.50 -4.38 5.28
C ILE A 416 17.32 -5.89 5.05
N LYS A 417 18.08 -6.50 4.13
CA LYS A 417 17.90 -7.92 3.78
C LYS A 417 18.09 -8.89 4.97
N PRO A 418 19.13 -8.74 5.82
CA PRO A 418 19.23 -9.58 7.02
C PRO A 418 18.07 -9.41 7.99
N MET A 419 17.59 -8.17 8.20
CA MET A 419 16.43 -7.89 9.05
C MET A 419 15.14 -8.54 8.50
N VAL A 420 14.91 -8.40 7.21
CA VAL A 420 13.76 -9.02 6.51
C VAL A 420 13.81 -10.54 6.67
N LYS A 421 14.96 -11.17 6.39
CA LYS A 421 15.13 -12.63 6.53
C LYS A 421 14.90 -13.10 7.96
N ALA A 422 15.44 -12.40 8.95
CA ALA A 422 15.26 -12.77 10.36
C ALA A 422 13.79 -12.68 10.79
N ALA A 423 13.10 -11.60 10.40
CA ALA A 423 11.69 -11.41 10.74
C ALA A 423 10.79 -12.40 9.98
N ALA A 424 11.06 -12.66 8.70
CA ALA A 424 10.33 -13.64 7.90
C ALA A 424 10.53 -15.06 8.47
N ALA A 425 11.75 -15.44 8.84
CA ALA A 425 12.03 -16.74 9.45
C ALA A 425 11.29 -16.92 10.79
N LYS A 426 11.25 -15.87 11.63
CA LYS A 426 10.48 -15.87 12.87
C LYS A 426 9.00 -16.10 12.60
N TYR A 427 8.40 -15.33 11.68
CA TYR A 427 7.01 -15.47 11.30
C TYR A 427 6.71 -16.86 10.73
N ALA A 428 7.59 -17.38 9.85
CA ALA A 428 7.44 -18.73 9.28
C ALA A 428 7.43 -19.82 10.38
N ALA A 429 8.33 -19.70 11.38
CA ALA A 429 8.37 -20.64 12.51
C ALA A 429 7.08 -20.56 13.36
N GLU A 430 6.60 -19.36 13.68
CA GLU A 430 5.37 -19.14 14.46
C GLU A 430 4.13 -19.68 13.73
N LYS A 431 4.07 -19.49 12.42
CA LYS A 431 2.92 -19.90 11.57
C LYS A 431 3.09 -21.28 10.95
N LYS A 432 4.20 -21.97 11.19
CA LYS A 432 4.54 -23.28 10.61
C LYS A 432 4.51 -23.26 9.08
N ILE A 433 5.01 -22.17 8.48
CA ILE A 433 5.14 -21.99 7.03
C ILE A 433 6.48 -22.57 6.58
N THR A 434 6.47 -23.43 5.56
CA THR A 434 7.69 -23.83 4.85
C THR A 434 8.00 -22.79 3.79
N PRO A 435 9.13 -22.07 3.88
CA PRO A 435 9.51 -21.10 2.86
C PRO A 435 9.67 -21.78 1.49
N ARG A 436 9.14 -21.16 0.44
CA ARG A 436 9.36 -21.64 -0.93
C ARG A 436 10.71 -21.19 -1.46
N SER A 437 11.27 -21.97 -2.36
CA SER A 437 12.45 -21.61 -3.13
C SER A 437 12.08 -20.98 -4.47
N ALA A 438 13.07 -20.42 -5.18
CA ALA A 438 12.86 -19.91 -6.53
C ALA A 438 12.36 -21.01 -7.52
N LYS A 439 12.63 -22.28 -7.23
CA LYS A 439 12.15 -23.42 -8.03
C LYS A 439 10.63 -23.66 -7.85
N ASP A 440 10.05 -23.19 -6.76
CA ASP A 440 8.63 -23.38 -6.42
C ASP A 440 7.75 -22.21 -6.93
N CYS A 441 8.35 -21.28 -7.67
CA CYS A 441 7.70 -20.02 -8.08
C CYS A 441 6.64 -20.18 -9.16
N ASP A 442 6.78 -21.19 -10.00
CA ASP A 442 5.84 -21.48 -11.11
C ASP A 442 4.71 -22.44 -10.72
N ALA A 443 4.66 -22.87 -9.46
CA ALA A 443 3.68 -23.81 -8.95
C ALA A 443 2.41 -23.12 -8.43
#